data_b04b33f69ccb79c0964eb881fcce85c1
#
_entry.id   b04b33f69ccb79c0964eb881fcce85c1
#
_cell.length_a   1.000
_cell.length_b   1.000
_cell.length_c   1.000
_cell.angle_alpha   90.00
_cell.angle_beta   90.00
_cell.angle_gamma   90.00
#
_symmetry.space_group_name_H-M   'P 1'
#
loop_
_entity.id
_entity.type
_entity.pdbx_description
1 polymer ?
#
loop_
_entity_poly.entity_id
_entity_poly.type
_entity_poly.pdbx_seq_one_letter_code
_entity_poly.pdbx_strand_id
1 'polypeptide(L)'
;MMITGEYKVKKQKNGNVHEYIYYHCTKKNKNVKCPEPCIRQEELSNQLSLIIQKVSLPKDWAEELLKMAENDHKNSAQSLTACVKEKEEKIQNIKIKLERLLTGYLDQDIEKEIYRAEKGKLLLQKKSLEEEMTSLSHKQNSWLEPFQNWVKVAQGLDQIAFDTDLFAKKVVAKEIFGSNLLLGEKTVRTAEGGAEFRTQNSLAKTGETAWALLRNAHSL
;
A
#
# COMPACT_ATOMS: atom_id res chain seq x y z
N MET A 1 10.53 25.63 -2.31
CA MET A 1 11.65 25.99 -3.24
C MET A 1 12.50 24.74 -3.47
N MET A 2 13.20 24.66 -4.63
CA MET A 2 14.06 23.50 -4.91
C MET A 2 15.44 23.67 -4.27
N ILE A 3 16.09 22.55 -3.95
CA ILE A 3 17.42 22.46 -3.37
C ILE A 3 18.39 22.06 -4.47
N THR A 4 19.59 22.63 -4.49
CA THR A 4 20.69 22.29 -5.40
C THR A 4 21.98 22.05 -4.64
N GLY A 5 22.84 21.19 -5.18
CA GLY A 5 24.18 20.94 -4.66
C GLY A 5 25.20 21.85 -5.34
N GLU A 6 26.13 22.36 -4.56
CA GLU A 6 27.27 23.17 -5.02
C GLU A 6 28.57 22.54 -4.52
N TYR A 7 29.47 22.27 -5.45
CA TYR A 7 30.81 21.75 -5.13
C TYR A 7 31.80 22.88 -4.80
N LYS A 8 32.53 22.79 -3.67
CA LYS A 8 33.49 23.78 -3.22
C LYS A 8 34.80 23.15 -2.84
N VAL A 9 35.89 23.69 -3.37
CA VAL A 9 37.26 23.33 -3.03
C VAL A 9 37.83 24.40 -2.11
N LYS A 10 38.33 23.99 -0.95
CA LYS A 10 39.03 24.87 0.02
C LYS A 10 40.51 24.47 0.09
N LYS A 11 41.40 25.39 -0.31
CA LYS A 11 42.82 25.23 -0.13
C LYS A 11 43.28 25.93 1.16
N GLN A 12 43.89 25.17 2.04
CA GLN A 12 44.44 25.69 3.30
C GLN A 12 45.86 26.23 3.09
N LYS A 13 46.31 27.12 4.00
CA LYS A 13 47.67 27.68 3.95
C LYS A 13 48.77 26.64 4.10
N ASN A 14 48.47 25.49 4.72
CA ASN A 14 49.38 24.34 4.87
C ASN A 14 49.44 23.42 3.62
N GLY A 15 48.82 23.81 2.51
CA GLY A 15 48.78 23.04 1.27
C GLY A 15 47.67 21.98 1.19
N ASN A 16 46.93 21.72 2.25
CA ASN A 16 45.87 20.75 2.23
C ASN A 16 44.68 21.27 1.40
N VAL A 17 44.12 20.38 0.58
CA VAL A 17 42.95 20.65 -0.24
C VAL A 17 41.79 19.84 0.29
N HIS A 18 40.67 20.51 0.60
CA HIS A 18 39.45 19.90 1.06
C HIS A 18 38.34 20.18 0.08
N GLU A 19 37.59 19.15 -0.25
CA GLU A 19 36.45 19.19 -1.17
C GLU A 19 35.16 18.99 -0.38
N TYR A 20 34.18 19.83 -0.66
CA TYR A 20 32.90 19.81 0.03
C TYR A 20 31.74 20.00 -0.95
N ILE A 21 30.65 19.31 -0.73
CA ILE A 21 29.39 19.55 -1.42
C ILE A 21 28.40 20.16 -0.43
N TYR A 22 27.88 21.32 -0.78
CA TYR A 22 26.88 22.02 0.01
C TYR A 22 25.54 22.02 -0.70
N TYR A 23 24.47 21.77 0.01
CA TYR A 23 23.11 21.86 -0.48
C TYR A 23 22.45 23.12 0.03
N HIS A 24 21.80 23.86 -0.86
CA HIS A 24 21.12 25.11 -0.56
C HIS A 24 19.93 25.35 -1.48
N CYS A 25 19.11 26.36 -1.17
CA CYS A 25 18.02 26.80 -2.01
C CYS A 25 18.53 27.32 -3.35
N THR A 26 17.89 26.94 -4.45
CA THR A 26 18.24 27.38 -5.81
C THR A 26 18.10 28.90 -6.04
N LYS A 27 17.40 29.61 -5.14
CA LYS A 27 17.11 31.06 -5.23
C LYS A 27 16.51 31.52 -6.58
N LYS A 28 15.83 30.60 -7.28
CA LYS A 28 15.22 30.89 -8.60
C LYS A 28 14.10 31.90 -8.54
N ASN A 29 13.40 32.00 -7.41
CA ASN A 29 12.35 32.99 -7.22
C ASN A 29 12.97 34.31 -6.75
N LYS A 30 13.06 35.28 -7.64
CA LYS A 30 13.65 36.60 -7.36
C LYS A 30 12.82 37.44 -6.36
N ASN A 31 11.55 37.16 -6.23
CA ASN A 31 10.61 37.90 -5.36
C ASN A 31 10.70 37.45 -3.89
N VAL A 32 11.31 36.30 -3.62
CA VAL A 32 11.41 35.76 -2.26
C VAL A 32 12.87 35.44 -1.95
N LYS A 33 13.46 36.19 -1.03
CA LYS A 33 14.79 35.91 -0.49
C LYS A 33 14.67 34.68 0.44
N CYS A 34 15.34 33.58 0.09
CA CYS A 34 15.43 32.43 0.96
C CYS A 34 16.54 32.67 1.99
N PRO A 35 16.23 32.75 3.29
CA PRO A 35 17.21 32.96 4.37
C PRO A 35 17.91 31.65 4.78
N GLU A 36 17.47 30.52 4.26
CA GLU A 36 17.94 29.20 4.68
C GLU A 36 19.44 29.01 4.49
N PRO A 37 20.15 28.57 5.52
CA PRO A 37 21.57 28.29 5.45
C PRO A 37 21.86 27.03 4.61
N CYS A 38 23.08 26.94 4.08
CA CYS A 38 23.54 25.74 3.38
C CYS A 38 23.85 24.62 4.38
N ILE A 39 23.58 23.37 3.97
CA ILE A 39 23.93 22.14 4.72
C ILE A 39 25.03 21.39 3.96
N ARG A 40 25.93 20.73 4.67
CA ARG A 40 26.94 19.84 4.08
C ARG A 40 26.31 18.53 3.64
N GLN A 41 26.90 17.90 2.62
CA GLN A 41 26.45 16.61 2.09
C GLN A 41 26.43 15.52 3.17
N GLU A 42 27.47 15.44 3.99
CA GLU A 42 27.59 14.44 5.03
C GLU A 42 26.47 14.58 6.06
N GLU A 43 26.19 15.81 6.48
CA GLU A 43 25.12 16.10 7.43
C GLU A 43 23.75 15.78 6.85
N LEU A 44 23.50 16.15 5.59
CA LEU A 44 22.27 15.80 4.88
C LEU A 44 22.11 14.29 4.76
N SER A 45 23.21 13.56 4.43
CA SER A 45 23.20 12.10 4.34
C SER A 45 22.84 11.45 5.67
N ASN A 46 23.46 11.91 6.77
CA ASN A 46 23.19 11.39 8.11
C ASN A 46 21.72 11.61 8.53
N GLN A 47 21.18 12.80 8.28
CA GLN A 47 19.81 13.10 8.62
C GLN A 47 18.80 12.28 7.79
N LEU A 48 19.07 12.08 6.49
CA LEU A 48 18.25 11.19 5.65
C LEU A 48 18.32 9.74 6.15
N SER A 49 19.50 9.25 6.54
CA SER A 49 19.66 7.93 7.15
C SER A 49 18.74 7.76 8.36
N LEU A 50 18.77 8.71 9.29
CA LEU A 50 17.94 8.65 10.51
C LEU A 50 16.43 8.63 10.20
N ILE A 51 15.99 9.39 9.20
CA ILE A 51 14.58 9.41 8.82
C ILE A 51 14.19 8.10 8.13
N ILE A 52 15.04 7.55 7.26
CA ILE A 52 14.80 6.27 6.58
C ILE A 52 14.78 5.13 7.61
N GLN A 53 15.71 5.11 8.58
CA GLN A 53 15.72 4.12 9.66
C GLN A 53 14.42 4.10 10.48
N LYS A 54 13.84 5.27 10.77
CA LYS A 54 12.59 5.34 11.53
C LYS A 54 11.40 4.67 10.84
N VAL A 55 11.46 4.48 9.53
CA VAL A 55 10.41 3.84 8.72
C VAL A 55 10.83 2.48 8.18
N SER A 56 12.06 2.05 8.45
CA SER A 56 12.53 0.71 8.10
C SER A 56 11.87 -0.34 8.98
N LEU A 57 11.64 -1.51 8.42
CA LEU A 57 11.02 -2.62 9.12
C LEU A 57 12.09 -3.61 9.58
N PRO A 58 12.22 -3.91 10.90
CA PRO A 58 13.11 -4.95 11.40
C PRO A 58 12.82 -6.31 10.75
N LYS A 59 13.85 -7.15 10.58
CA LYS A 59 13.73 -8.44 9.88
C LYS A 59 12.75 -9.39 10.55
N ASP A 60 12.83 -9.50 11.86
CA ASP A 60 11.95 -10.30 12.70
C ASP A 60 10.47 -9.91 12.55
N TRP A 61 10.20 -8.61 12.54
CA TRP A 61 8.85 -8.09 12.30
C TRP A 61 8.36 -8.35 10.87
N ALA A 62 9.25 -8.22 9.88
CA ALA A 62 8.93 -8.50 8.49
C ALA A 62 8.51 -9.97 8.29
N GLU A 63 9.25 -10.91 8.90
CA GLU A 63 8.93 -12.33 8.85
C GLU A 63 7.60 -12.66 9.54
N GLU A 64 7.33 -12.04 10.68
CA GLU A 64 6.08 -12.24 11.42
C GLU A 64 4.89 -11.68 10.63
N LEU A 65 5.01 -10.49 10.07
CA LEU A 65 4.00 -9.88 9.22
C LEU A 65 3.67 -10.72 7.99
N LEU A 66 4.69 -11.27 7.33
CA LEU A 66 4.48 -12.16 6.18
C LEU A 66 3.74 -13.44 6.59
N LYS A 67 4.11 -14.06 7.71
CA LYS A 67 3.41 -15.24 8.25
C LYS A 67 1.96 -14.94 8.60
N MET A 68 1.70 -13.80 9.25
CA MET A 68 0.34 -13.37 9.57
C MET A 68 -0.49 -13.16 8.30
N ALA A 69 0.06 -12.43 7.32
CA ALA A 69 -0.62 -12.18 6.04
C ALA A 69 -0.93 -13.46 5.26
N GLU A 70 0.00 -14.43 5.26
CA GLU A 70 -0.22 -15.72 4.63
C GLU A 70 -1.31 -16.55 5.34
N ASN A 71 -1.33 -16.52 6.68
CA ASN A 71 -2.37 -17.19 7.45
C ASN A 71 -3.74 -16.57 7.21
N ASP A 72 -3.84 -15.23 7.23
CA ASP A 72 -5.08 -14.53 6.94
C ASP A 72 -5.58 -14.80 5.52
N HIS A 73 -4.66 -14.85 4.56
CA HIS A 73 -4.99 -15.21 3.19
C HIS A 73 -5.53 -16.64 3.08
N LYS A 74 -4.90 -17.61 3.78
CA LYS A 74 -5.36 -19.01 3.82
C LYS A 74 -6.74 -19.11 4.47
N ASN A 75 -6.94 -18.47 5.62
CA ASN A 75 -8.21 -18.48 6.33
C ASN A 75 -9.33 -17.83 5.49
N SER A 76 -9.04 -16.71 4.85
CA SER A 76 -9.96 -16.04 3.92
C SER A 76 -10.30 -16.92 2.72
N ALA A 77 -9.30 -17.60 2.14
CA ALA A 77 -9.53 -18.51 1.02
C ALA A 77 -10.41 -19.70 1.41
N GLN A 78 -10.19 -20.29 2.60
CA GLN A 78 -11.03 -21.38 3.12
C GLN A 78 -12.48 -20.92 3.36
N SER A 79 -12.66 -19.75 3.99
CA SER A 79 -13.97 -19.15 4.24
C SER A 79 -14.71 -18.86 2.93
N LEU A 80 -14.02 -18.33 1.93
CA LEU A 80 -14.59 -18.07 0.61
C LEU A 80 -14.98 -19.35 -0.11
N THR A 81 -14.14 -20.39 -0.04
CA THR A 81 -14.44 -21.70 -0.63
C THR A 81 -15.72 -22.30 -0.02
N ALA A 82 -15.87 -22.21 1.29
CA ALA A 82 -17.07 -22.67 1.98
C ALA A 82 -18.30 -21.85 1.56
N CYS A 83 -18.17 -20.52 1.46
CA CYS A 83 -19.27 -19.64 1.02
C CYS A 83 -19.67 -19.90 -0.44
N VAL A 84 -18.70 -20.11 -1.34
CA VAL A 84 -18.97 -20.45 -2.75
C VAL A 84 -19.72 -21.78 -2.85
N LYS A 85 -19.27 -22.81 -2.12
CA LYS A 85 -19.92 -24.12 -2.09
C LYS A 85 -21.36 -24.03 -1.61
N GLU A 86 -21.63 -23.27 -0.55
CA GLU A 86 -23.00 -23.04 -0.05
C GLU A 86 -23.90 -22.38 -1.12
N LYS A 87 -23.35 -21.41 -1.86
CA LYS A 87 -24.10 -20.75 -2.94
C LYS A 87 -24.34 -21.69 -4.13
N GLU A 88 -23.36 -22.51 -4.49
CA GLU A 88 -23.51 -23.53 -5.52
C GLU A 88 -24.62 -24.54 -5.16
N GLU A 89 -24.66 -25.00 -3.92
CA GLU A 89 -25.73 -25.88 -3.41
C GLU A 89 -27.12 -25.20 -3.51
N LYS A 90 -27.21 -23.90 -3.16
CA LYS A 90 -28.45 -23.12 -3.32
C LYS A 90 -28.88 -23.01 -4.78
N ILE A 91 -27.93 -22.73 -5.69
CA ILE A 91 -28.22 -22.66 -7.13
C ILE A 91 -28.70 -24.03 -7.64
N GLN A 92 -28.08 -25.13 -7.21
CA GLN A 92 -28.50 -26.47 -7.59
C GLN A 92 -29.91 -26.80 -7.10
N ASN A 93 -30.25 -26.41 -5.87
CA ASN A 93 -31.61 -26.54 -5.33
C ASN A 93 -32.66 -25.73 -6.13
N ILE A 94 -32.27 -24.53 -6.60
CA ILE A 94 -33.14 -23.72 -7.47
C ILE A 94 -33.33 -24.41 -8.82
N LYS A 95 -32.31 -25.01 -9.40
CA LYS A 95 -32.47 -25.80 -10.65
C LYS A 95 -33.44 -26.95 -10.49
N ILE A 96 -33.31 -27.74 -9.42
CA ILE A 96 -34.24 -28.83 -9.10
C ILE A 96 -35.69 -28.32 -8.95
N LYS A 97 -35.89 -27.18 -8.28
CA LYS A 97 -37.22 -26.56 -8.17
C LYS A 97 -37.79 -26.13 -9.53
N LEU A 98 -36.94 -25.56 -10.40
CA LEU A 98 -37.34 -25.18 -11.75
C LEU A 98 -37.74 -26.39 -12.60
N GLU A 99 -37.03 -27.52 -12.47
CA GLU A 99 -37.39 -28.76 -13.14
C GLU A 99 -38.74 -29.31 -12.67
N ARG A 100 -38.96 -29.36 -11.35
CA ARG A 100 -40.23 -29.79 -10.78
C ARG A 100 -41.40 -28.88 -11.19
N LEU A 101 -41.16 -27.57 -11.20
CA LEU A 101 -42.15 -26.59 -11.64
C LEU A 101 -42.48 -26.77 -13.11
N LEU A 102 -41.50 -27.10 -13.94
CA LEU A 102 -41.73 -27.39 -15.37
C LEU A 102 -42.51 -28.69 -15.57
N THR A 103 -42.17 -29.74 -14.83
CA THR A 103 -42.92 -31.01 -14.88
C THR A 103 -44.41 -30.82 -14.53
N GLY A 104 -44.73 -30.17 -13.37
CA GLY A 104 -46.09 -29.91 -12.99
C GLY A 104 -46.87 -29.02 -13.97
N TYR A 105 -46.15 -28.11 -14.69
CA TYR A 105 -46.77 -27.34 -15.77
C TYR A 105 -47.08 -28.19 -17.00
N LEU A 106 -46.19 -29.12 -17.38
CA LEU A 106 -46.37 -30.02 -18.51
C LEU A 106 -47.48 -31.04 -18.24
N ASP A 107 -47.60 -31.49 -16.98
CA ASP A 107 -48.66 -32.39 -16.53
C ASP A 107 -50.02 -31.70 -16.35
N GLN A 108 -50.10 -30.39 -16.62
CA GLN A 108 -51.29 -29.53 -16.47
C GLN A 108 -51.79 -29.35 -15.02
N ASP A 109 -50.96 -29.68 -14.03
CA ASP A 109 -51.29 -29.52 -12.61
C ASP A 109 -51.14 -28.07 -12.12
N ILE A 110 -50.40 -27.22 -12.88
CA ILE A 110 -50.11 -25.84 -12.53
C ILE A 110 -50.63 -24.89 -13.61
N GLU A 111 -51.31 -23.85 -13.19
CA GLU A 111 -51.82 -22.79 -14.09
C GLU A 111 -50.66 -21.96 -14.65
N LYS A 112 -50.80 -21.47 -15.88
CA LYS A 112 -49.79 -20.72 -16.62
C LYS A 112 -49.32 -19.46 -15.89
N GLU A 113 -50.22 -18.77 -15.21
CA GLU A 113 -49.90 -17.54 -14.44
C GLU A 113 -49.01 -17.85 -13.24
N ILE A 114 -49.31 -18.90 -12.49
CA ILE A 114 -48.55 -19.38 -11.34
C ILE A 114 -47.15 -19.85 -11.81
N TYR A 115 -47.11 -20.65 -12.89
CA TYR A 115 -45.83 -21.08 -13.47
C TYR A 115 -44.93 -19.91 -13.84
N ARG A 116 -45.44 -18.88 -14.52
CA ARG A 116 -44.66 -17.72 -14.92
C ARG A 116 -44.17 -16.92 -13.72
N ALA A 117 -44.99 -16.70 -12.72
CA ALA A 117 -44.66 -15.97 -11.52
C ALA A 117 -43.53 -16.66 -10.72
N GLU A 118 -43.68 -17.95 -10.46
CA GLU A 118 -42.70 -18.73 -9.69
C GLU A 118 -41.39 -18.93 -10.46
N LYS A 119 -41.45 -19.20 -11.78
CA LYS A 119 -40.27 -19.25 -12.64
C LYS A 119 -39.49 -17.94 -12.60
N GLY A 120 -40.18 -16.80 -12.67
CA GLY A 120 -39.54 -15.46 -12.60
C GLY A 120 -38.83 -15.26 -11.29
N LYS A 121 -39.44 -15.60 -10.15
CA LYS A 121 -38.81 -15.52 -8.82
C LYS A 121 -37.56 -16.39 -8.72
N LEU A 122 -37.64 -17.64 -9.13
CA LEU A 122 -36.50 -18.60 -9.07
C LEU A 122 -35.34 -18.16 -9.96
N LEU A 123 -35.63 -17.65 -11.16
CA LEU A 123 -34.58 -17.12 -12.05
C LEU A 123 -33.88 -15.88 -11.49
N LEU A 124 -34.61 -14.96 -10.86
CA LEU A 124 -34.04 -13.79 -10.20
C LEU A 124 -33.16 -14.20 -9.03
N GLN A 125 -33.60 -15.15 -8.19
CA GLN A 125 -32.78 -15.68 -7.10
C GLN A 125 -31.50 -16.34 -7.60
N LYS A 126 -31.59 -17.15 -8.66
CA LYS A 126 -30.43 -17.78 -9.29
C LYS A 126 -29.43 -16.72 -9.77
N LYS A 127 -29.90 -15.71 -10.50
CA LYS A 127 -29.05 -14.63 -11.03
C LYS A 127 -28.35 -13.85 -9.92
N SER A 128 -29.07 -13.50 -8.85
CA SER A 128 -28.47 -12.82 -7.69
C SER A 128 -27.35 -13.63 -7.06
N LEU A 129 -27.51 -14.94 -6.86
CA LEU A 129 -26.48 -15.82 -6.33
C LEU A 129 -25.26 -15.94 -7.26
N GLU A 130 -25.46 -16.00 -8.57
CA GLU A 130 -24.38 -16.02 -9.58
C GLU A 130 -23.59 -14.70 -9.58
N GLU A 131 -24.26 -13.55 -9.47
CA GLU A 131 -23.62 -12.24 -9.36
C GLU A 131 -22.80 -12.12 -8.07
N GLU A 132 -23.33 -12.59 -6.94
CA GLU A 132 -22.61 -12.62 -5.67
C GLU A 132 -21.35 -13.50 -5.73
N MET A 133 -21.42 -14.68 -6.35
CA MET A 133 -20.27 -15.56 -6.56
C MET A 133 -19.19 -14.89 -7.41
N THR A 134 -19.57 -14.21 -8.50
CA THR A 134 -18.65 -13.47 -9.35
C THR A 134 -17.97 -12.35 -8.58
N SER A 135 -18.71 -11.61 -7.76
CA SER A 135 -18.16 -10.56 -6.90
C SER A 135 -17.17 -11.08 -5.87
N LEU A 136 -17.42 -12.25 -5.28
CA LEU A 136 -16.53 -12.89 -4.32
C LEU A 136 -15.20 -13.33 -4.99
N SER A 137 -15.27 -13.89 -6.19
CA SER A 137 -14.07 -14.34 -6.91
C SER A 137 -13.13 -13.17 -7.28
N HIS A 138 -13.66 -12.00 -7.58
CA HIS A 138 -12.87 -10.81 -7.88
C HIS A 138 -12.17 -10.19 -6.67
N LYS A 139 -12.71 -10.36 -5.46
CA LYS A 139 -12.13 -9.78 -4.24
C LYS A 139 -10.92 -10.55 -3.69
N GLN A 140 -10.71 -11.77 -4.11
CA GLN A 140 -9.79 -12.72 -3.45
C GLN A 140 -8.29 -12.44 -3.65
N ASN A 141 -7.83 -11.76 -4.71
CA ASN A 141 -6.44 -11.85 -5.15
C ASN A 141 -5.63 -10.55 -5.18
N SER A 142 -6.13 -9.41 -4.69
CA SER A 142 -5.48 -8.13 -5.04
C SER A 142 -4.54 -7.54 -3.98
N TRP A 143 -4.56 -8.01 -2.73
CA TRP A 143 -3.84 -7.32 -1.64
C TRP A 143 -2.54 -8.00 -1.17
N LEU A 144 -2.44 -9.32 -1.25
CA LEU A 144 -1.30 -10.07 -0.67
C LEU A 144 0.02 -9.76 -1.39
N GLU A 145 0.03 -9.78 -2.71
CA GLU A 145 1.23 -9.50 -3.50
C GLU A 145 1.75 -8.06 -3.31
N PRO A 146 0.93 -7.00 -3.41
CA PRO A 146 1.36 -5.64 -3.05
C PRO A 146 1.87 -5.52 -1.62
N PHE A 147 1.24 -6.21 -0.66
CA PHE A 147 1.67 -6.22 0.73
C PHE A 147 3.05 -6.88 0.91
N GLN A 148 3.27 -8.07 0.32
CA GLN A 148 4.56 -8.75 0.35
C GLN A 148 5.68 -7.90 -0.28
N ASN A 149 5.39 -7.24 -1.40
CA ASN A 149 6.35 -6.34 -2.05
C ASN A 149 6.66 -5.14 -1.15
N TRP A 150 5.66 -4.56 -0.49
CA TRP A 150 5.87 -3.47 0.47
C TRP A 150 6.76 -3.92 1.64
N VAL A 151 6.50 -5.09 2.25
CA VAL A 151 7.33 -5.62 3.34
C VAL A 151 8.79 -5.79 2.90
N LYS A 152 9.03 -6.35 1.71
CA LYS A 152 10.40 -6.51 1.15
C LYS A 152 11.11 -5.17 0.97
N VAL A 153 10.41 -4.16 0.43
CA VAL A 153 10.96 -2.81 0.27
C VAL A 153 11.26 -2.20 1.63
N ALA A 154 10.32 -2.26 2.58
CA ALA A 154 10.49 -1.71 3.93
C ALA A 154 11.65 -2.36 4.70
N GLN A 155 11.87 -3.66 4.52
CA GLN A 155 13.00 -4.40 5.08
C GLN A 155 14.34 -3.98 4.45
N GLY A 156 14.36 -3.66 3.14
CA GLY A 156 15.55 -3.20 2.43
C GLY A 156 15.97 -1.78 2.80
N LEU A 157 15.08 -0.97 3.42
CA LEU A 157 15.39 0.42 3.77
C LEU A 157 16.54 0.56 4.76
N ASP A 158 16.70 -0.38 5.67
CA ASP A 158 17.77 -0.37 6.65
C ASP A 158 19.16 -0.43 5.97
N GLN A 159 19.32 -1.27 4.96
CA GLN A 159 20.55 -1.34 4.18
C GLN A 159 20.85 -0.02 3.46
N ILE A 160 19.83 0.59 2.84
CA ILE A 160 19.98 1.87 2.14
C ILE A 160 20.30 3.01 3.12
N ALA A 161 19.78 2.98 4.33
CA ALA A 161 20.07 3.97 5.36
C ALA A 161 21.56 3.95 5.76
N PHE A 162 22.19 2.77 5.78
CA PHE A 162 23.63 2.62 6.07
C PHE A 162 24.54 2.80 4.85
N ASP A 163 24.00 2.85 3.64
CA ASP A 163 24.79 3.08 2.44
C ASP A 163 25.49 4.46 2.49
N THR A 164 26.61 4.59 1.81
CA THR A 164 27.31 5.86 1.61
C THR A 164 26.74 6.68 0.47
N ASP A 165 25.96 6.05 -0.42
CA ASP A 165 25.36 6.71 -1.59
C ASP A 165 24.19 7.63 -1.20
N LEU A 166 24.47 8.94 -1.18
CA LEU A 166 23.43 9.95 -0.95
C LEU A 166 22.37 9.97 -2.05
N PHE A 167 22.70 9.56 -3.29
CA PHE A 167 21.73 9.55 -4.37
C PHE A 167 20.66 8.48 -4.11
N ALA A 168 21.06 7.26 -3.75
CA ALA A 168 20.14 6.20 -3.36
C ALA A 168 19.23 6.62 -2.20
N LYS A 169 19.79 7.24 -1.15
CA LYS A 169 19.02 7.77 -0.02
C LYS A 169 18.00 8.83 -0.45
N LYS A 170 18.35 9.73 -1.35
CA LYS A 170 17.41 10.76 -1.87
C LYS A 170 16.28 10.17 -2.68
N VAL A 171 16.58 9.18 -3.52
CA VAL A 171 15.56 8.49 -4.33
C VAL A 171 14.54 7.84 -3.41
N VAL A 172 15.00 7.04 -2.46
CA VAL A 172 14.15 6.33 -1.50
C VAL A 172 13.39 7.30 -0.60
N ALA A 173 14.05 8.33 -0.07
CA ALA A 173 13.38 9.34 0.75
C ALA A 173 12.28 10.06 -0.03
N LYS A 174 12.50 10.35 -1.32
CA LYS A 174 11.49 10.95 -2.19
C LYS A 174 10.33 9.97 -2.46
N GLU A 175 10.63 8.70 -2.61
CA GLU A 175 9.61 7.66 -2.84
C GLU A 175 8.73 7.45 -1.60
N ILE A 176 9.32 7.44 -0.39
CA ILE A 176 8.59 7.24 0.87
C ILE A 176 7.82 8.50 1.26
N PHE A 177 8.50 9.66 1.28
CA PHE A 177 7.95 10.90 1.84
C PHE A 177 7.36 11.84 0.79
N GLY A 178 7.63 11.60 -0.50
CA GLY A 178 7.14 12.41 -1.62
C GLY A 178 7.56 13.87 -1.51
N SER A 179 6.58 14.78 -1.64
CA SER A 179 6.79 16.24 -1.51
C SER A 179 6.81 16.73 -0.06
N ASN A 180 6.57 15.85 0.92
CA ASN A 180 6.48 16.22 2.33
C ASN A 180 7.86 16.34 3.00
N LEU A 181 8.94 16.02 2.29
CA LEU A 181 10.30 16.17 2.81
C LEU A 181 10.79 17.60 2.61
N LEU A 182 11.04 18.29 3.70
CA LEU A 182 11.50 19.68 3.72
C LEU A 182 12.87 19.79 4.35
N LEU A 183 13.68 20.73 3.83
CA LEU A 183 14.93 21.15 4.47
C LEU A 183 14.77 22.59 4.95
N GLY A 184 14.89 22.82 6.24
CA GLY A 184 14.85 24.14 6.87
C GLY A 184 15.78 24.17 8.07
N GLU A 185 16.50 25.30 8.28
CA GLU A 185 17.45 25.49 9.39
C GLU A 185 18.50 24.36 9.49
N LYS A 186 19.00 23.88 8.36
CA LYS A 186 19.90 22.72 8.22
C LYS A 186 19.33 21.40 8.73
N THR A 187 18.03 21.31 8.96
CA THR A 187 17.37 20.09 9.43
C THR A 187 16.42 19.56 8.38
N VAL A 188 16.51 18.26 8.11
CA VAL A 188 15.55 17.54 7.27
C VAL A 188 14.39 17.13 8.15
N ARG A 189 13.17 17.52 7.76
CA ARG A 189 11.94 17.22 8.47
C ARG A 189 10.82 16.87 7.51
N THR A 190 9.88 16.08 7.97
CA THR A 190 8.60 15.90 7.28
C THR A 190 7.70 17.10 7.60
N ALA A 191 6.91 17.57 6.63
CA ALA A 191 5.99 18.67 6.84
C ALA A 191 5.04 18.31 8.01
N GLU A 192 5.11 19.08 9.10
CA GLU A 192 4.15 18.97 10.20
C GLU A 192 2.79 19.47 9.73
N GLY A 193 1.74 18.66 9.89
CA GLY A 193 0.38 19.11 9.62
C GLY A 193 -0.44 18.19 8.76
N GLY A 194 -0.18 16.93 8.79
CA GLY A 194 -1.07 15.97 8.16
C GLY A 194 -0.71 14.55 8.56
N ALA A 195 -1.39 14.04 9.56
CA ALA A 195 -1.53 12.60 9.79
C ALA A 195 -2.28 11.93 8.60
N GLU A 196 -2.28 12.56 7.47
CA GLU A 196 -2.69 12.01 6.19
C GLU A 196 -1.42 11.85 5.37
N PHE A 197 -0.82 10.67 5.47
CA PHE A 197 0.00 10.10 4.43
C PHE A 197 -0.88 9.98 3.16
N ARG A 198 -1.22 11.12 2.56
CA ARG A 198 -1.80 11.14 1.22
C ARG A 198 -0.68 10.90 0.22
N THR A 199 -0.21 9.69 0.22
CA THR A 199 0.62 9.24 -0.85
C THR A 199 -0.28 8.82 -2.00
N GLN A 200 -0.17 9.52 -3.09
CA GLN A 200 -0.70 9.06 -4.37
C GLN A 200 0.06 7.80 -4.85
N ASN A 201 1.08 7.37 -4.12
CA ASN A 201 1.88 6.19 -4.42
C ASN A 201 1.24 4.93 -3.82
N SER A 202 1.17 3.87 -4.61
CA SER A 202 0.62 2.55 -4.23
C SER A 202 1.28 1.95 -2.98
N LEU A 203 2.58 2.20 -2.76
CA LEU A 203 3.36 1.74 -1.60
C LEU A 203 2.86 2.28 -0.27
N ALA A 204 2.43 3.52 -0.22
CA ALA A 204 1.97 4.10 1.04
C ALA A 204 0.52 3.74 1.37
N LYS A 205 -0.35 3.54 0.39
CA LYS A 205 -1.68 2.96 0.63
C LYS A 205 -1.58 1.57 1.25
N THR A 206 -0.60 0.78 0.81
CA THR A 206 -0.34 -0.55 1.36
C THR A 206 0.24 -0.46 2.77
N GLY A 207 1.09 0.54 3.04
CA GLY A 207 1.64 0.81 4.38
C GLY A 207 0.58 1.22 5.41
N GLU A 208 -0.39 2.06 5.05
CA GLU A 208 -1.52 2.43 5.92
C GLU A 208 -2.34 1.19 6.33
N THR A 209 -2.56 0.28 5.40
CA THR A 209 -3.26 -0.98 5.66
C THR A 209 -2.43 -1.88 6.59
N ALA A 210 -1.11 -1.95 6.41
CA ALA A 210 -0.21 -2.68 7.28
C ALA A 210 -0.16 -2.13 8.71
N TRP A 211 -0.10 -0.80 8.88
CA TRP A 211 -0.16 -0.14 10.18
C TRP A 211 -1.52 -0.30 10.87
N ALA A 212 -2.61 -0.38 10.12
CA ALA A 212 -3.93 -0.68 10.66
C ALA A 212 -4.01 -2.12 11.19
N LEU A 213 -3.44 -3.09 10.47
CA LEU A 213 -3.35 -4.48 10.89
C LEU A 213 -2.49 -4.65 12.16
N LEU A 214 -1.33 -3.98 12.24
CA LEU A 214 -0.46 -4.00 13.42
C LEU A 214 -1.14 -3.39 14.66
N ARG A 215 -1.87 -2.29 14.53
CA ARG A 215 -2.63 -1.70 15.64
C ARG A 215 -3.70 -2.64 16.19
N ASN A 216 -4.37 -3.38 15.33
CA ASN A 216 -5.39 -4.33 15.74
C ASN A 216 -4.81 -5.60 16.37
N ALA A 217 -3.59 -6.02 16.00
CA ALA A 217 -2.91 -7.17 16.57
C ALA A 217 -2.36 -6.92 17.99
N HIS A 218 -2.06 -5.66 18.35
CA HIS A 218 -1.61 -5.29 19.69
C HIS A 218 -2.75 -4.89 20.66
N SER A 219 -4.01 -4.92 20.20
CA SER A 219 -5.19 -4.64 21.04
C SER A 219 -5.97 -5.89 21.45
N LEU A 220 -5.41 -7.08 21.24
CA LEU A 220 -5.85 -8.36 21.77
C LEU A 220 -4.80 -8.92 22.73
#